data_cb90da9cc15e0138d83100d8dbf54067
#
_entry.id   cb90da9cc15e0138d83100d8dbf54067
#
_cell.length_a   1.000
_cell.length_b   1.000
_cell.length_c   1.000
_cell.angle_alpha   90.00
_cell.angle_beta   90.00
_cell.angle_gamma   90.00
#
_symmetry.space_group_name_H-M   'P 1'
#
loop_
_entity.id
_entity.type
_entity.pdbx_description
1 polymer ?
#
loop_
_entity_poly.entity_id
_entity_poly.type
_entity_poly.pdbx_seq_one_letter_code
_entity_poly.pdbx_strand_id
1 'polypeptide(L)'
;MSHQVALLEGYLGDDLFVRRGRKILLTAVGENYFNEVAGAINAIEGATANVRQYDTRQVKLAVHGSLAVKWLIPALDEFRQRYPNVELTLQMLTQDGNFDTQWADCFITTQPPGMGYQRYHLYDETLKPYCSKALWAEAHRLESAGDLIQYPLLSAISAFASGEPGTDWQRWFKKANLRLPVSARVHHFSHLLLAAEAAKYGQGIALLNEFMTTEQEREESLFELPFHSIQTDDSFYFVYPSSTAKSPGLESLGDWLVALCRTWH
;
A
#
# COMPACT_ATOMS: atom_id res chain seq x y z
N MET A 1 25.99 -6.72 27.30
CA MET A 1 26.27 -6.93 25.86
C MET A 1 26.92 -8.30 25.68
N SER A 2 26.68 -8.96 24.55
CA SER A 2 27.32 -10.26 24.23
C SER A 2 28.82 -10.03 23.99
N HIS A 3 29.66 -10.99 24.37
CA HIS A 3 31.10 -10.93 24.12
C HIS A 3 31.44 -10.74 22.64
N GLN A 4 30.64 -11.32 21.75
CA GLN A 4 30.82 -11.19 20.29
C GLN A 4 30.54 -9.77 19.78
N VAL A 5 29.56 -9.09 20.36
CA VAL A 5 29.26 -7.67 20.00
C VAL A 5 30.42 -6.78 20.41
N ALA A 6 30.97 -6.98 21.61
CA ALA A 6 32.13 -6.20 22.09
C ALA A 6 33.39 -6.43 21.23
N LEU A 7 33.59 -7.66 20.72
CA LEU A 7 34.68 -7.97 19.79
C LEU A 7 34.49 -7.27 18.44
N LEU A 8 33.27 -7.22 17.95
CA LEU A 8 32.93 -6.54 16.70
C LEU A 8 33.12 -5.03 16.81
N GLU A 9 32.61 -4.41 17.88
CA GLU A 9 32.82 -2.98 18.18
C GLU A 9 34.30 -2.64 18.30
N GLY A 10 35.08 -3.50 18.99
CA GLY A 10 36.54 -3.35 19.09
C GLY A 10 37.27 -3.48 17.75
N TYR A 11 36.77 -4.31 16.81
CA TYR A 11 37.34 -4.44 15.46
C TYR A 11 37.00 -3.24 14.58
N LEU A 12 35.78 -2.71 14.68
CA LEU A 12 35.32 -1.56 13.91
C LEU A 12 35.88 -0.23 14.43
N GLY A 13 36.22 -0.17 15.70
CA GLY A 13 36.70 1.04 16.37
C GLY A 13 35.57 2.00 16.77
N ASP A 14 34.34 1.58 16.67
CA ASP A 14 33.14 2.36 16.98
C ASP A 14 32.11 1.52 17.75
N ASP A 15 31.35 2.17 18.64
CA ASP A 15 30.23 1.54 19.35
C ASP A 15 28.99 1.43 18.43
N LEU A 16 28.49 0.22 18.27
CA LEU A 16 27.25 -0.05 17.52
C LEU A 16 26.01 0.10 18.41
N PHE A 17 26.14 -0.08 19.72
CA PHE A 17 25.03 -0.02 20.66
C PHE A 17 25.31 1.00 21.78
N VAL A 18 24.24 1.70 22.18
CA VAL A 18 24.24 2.62 23.32
C VAL A 18 23.22 2.19 24.35
N ARG A 19 23.60 2.23 25.65
CA ARG A 19 22.69 1.92 26.75
C ARG A 19 22.01 3.19 27.25
N ARG A 20 20.67 3.26 27.13
CA ARG A 20 19.86 4.32 27.73
C ARG A 20 18.95 3.73 28.82
N GLY A 21 19.38 3.83 30.06
CA GLY A 21 18.71 3.22 31.22
C GLY A 21 18.70 1.69 31.15
N ARG A 22 17.53 1.07 31.07
CA ARG A 22 17.34 -0.39 30.91
C ARG A 22 17.28 -0.87 29.45
N LYS A 23 17.29 0.03 28.49
CA LYS A 23 17.21 -0.31 27.06
C LYS A 23 18.56 -0.22 26.39
N ILE A 24 18.81 -1.13 25.45
CA ILE A 24 19.94 -1.10 24.53
C ILE A 24 19.38 -0.64 23.18
N LEU A 25 19.98 0.40 22.59
CA LEU A 25 19.60 0.99 21.31
C LEU A 25 20.80 0.99 20.38
N LEU A 26 20.58 0.96 19.08
CA LEU A 26 21.63 1.18 18.09
C LEU A 26 22.11 2.64 18.13
N THR A 27 23.38 2.86 17.86
CA THR A 27 23.94 4.17 17.51
C THR A 27 23.67 4.46 16.03
N ALA A 28 23.90 5.70 15.56
CA ALA A 28 23.79 6.02 14.14
C ALA A 28 24.74 5.17 13.27
N VAL A 29 25.96 4.89 13.78
CA VAL A 29 26.92 3.98 13.14
C VAL A 29 26.38 2.56 13.16
N GLY A 30 25.78 2.14 14.29
CA GLY A 30 25.15 0.83 14.43
C GLY A 30 23.99 0.60 13.48
N GLU A 31 23.13 1.61 13.26
CA GLU A 31 22.03 1.53 12.29
C GLU A 31 22.54 1.39 10.84
N ASN A 32 23.52 2.20 10.45
CA ASN A 32 24.13 2.11 9.13
C ASN A 32 24.79 0.75 8.92
N TYR A 33 25.60 0.29 9.89
CA TYR A 33 26.28 -1.00 9.81
C TYR A 33 25.28 -2.17 9.75
N PHE A 34 24.21 -2.11 10.56
CA PHE A 34 23.14 -3.11 10.54
C PHE A 34 22.47 -3.21 9.16
N ASN A 35 22.14 -2.08 8.54
CA ASN A 35 21.49 -2.06 7.24
C ASN A 35 22.39 -2.64 6.13
N GLU A 36 23.69 -2.33 6.16
CA GLU A 36 24.69 -2.86 5.21
C GLU A 36 24.87 -4.37 5.38
N VAL A 37 25.06 -4.84 6.61
CA VAL A 37 25.28 -6.26 6.93
C VAL A 37 24.02 -7.09 6.70
N ALA A 38 22.86 -6.58 7.09
CA ALA A 38 21.57 -7.24 6.83
C ALA A 38 21.38 -7.44 5.33
N GLY A 39 21.69 -6.43 4.49
CA GLY A 39 21.65 -6.56 3.05
C GLY A 39 22.58 -7.66 2.51
N ALA A 40 23.79 -7.77 3.02
CA ALA A 40 24.75 -8.81 2.62
C ALA A 40 24.32 -10.21 3.06
N ILE A 41 23.83 -10.38 4.27
CA ILE A 41 23.29 -11.66 4.80
C ILE A 41 22.07 -12.09 3.97
N ASN A 42 21.14 -11.18 3.69
CA ASN A 42 19.97 -11.45 2.87
C ASN A 42 20.36 -11.90 1.45
N ALA A 43 21.42 -11.32 0.86
CA ALA A 43 21.95 -11.75 -0.42
C ALA A 43 22.50 -13.20 -0.39
N ILE A 44 23.19 -13.57 0.69
CA ILE A 44 23.71 -14.94 0.91
C ILE A 44 22.54 -15.92 1.11
N GLU A 45 21.55 -15.58 1.92
CA GLU A 45 20.36 -16.38 2.15
C GLU A 45 19.56 -16.56 0.86
N GLY A 46 19.37 -15.48 0.07
CA GLY A 46 18.73 -15.54 -1.24
C GLY A 46 19.47 -16.44 -2.21
N ALA A 47 20.80 -16.36 -2.28
CA ALA A 47 21.61 -17.25 -3.10
C ALA A 47 21.49 -18.72 -2.65
N THR A 48 21.41 -18.97 -1.35
CA THR A 48 21.23 -20.33 -0.77
C THR A 48 19.83 -20.85 -1.04
N ALA A 49 18.80 -20.02 -0.90
CA ALA A 49 17.43 -20.34 -1.23
C ALA A 49 17.27 -20.70 -2.72
N ASN A 50 17.88 -19.93 -3.62
CA ASN A 50 17.89 -20.21 -5.06
C ASN A 50 18.50 -21.57 -5.42
N VAL A 51 19.48 -22.05 -4.65
CA VAL A 51 20.07 -23.39 -4.84
C VAL A 51 19.14 -24.50 -4.29
N ARG A 52 18.36 -24.21 -3.24
CA ARG A 52 17.44 -25.15 -2.60
C ARG A 52 16.07 -25.22 -3.26
N GLN A 53 15.64 -24.15 -3.96
CA GLN A 53 14.31 -24.04 -4.57
C GLN A 53 14.21 -24.72 -5.94
N TYR A 54 14.60 -25.98 -6.05
CA TYR A 54 14.36 -26.70 -7.31
C TYR A 54 12.92 -27.18 -7.51
N ASP A 55 11.99 -27.01 -6.52
CA ASP A 55 10.67 -27.63 -6.66
C ASP A 55 9.43 -26.86 -6.18
N THR A 56 9.53 -25.76 -5.46
CA THR A 56 8.33 -24.98 -5.08
C THR A 56 8.53 -23.51 -5.32
N ARG A 57 7.79 -22.99 -6.31
CA ARG A 57 7.71 -21.56 -6.62
C ARG A 57 6.81 -20.86 -5.59
N GLN A 58 7.15 -20.99 -4.31
CA GLN A 58 6.45 -20.23 -3.26
C GLN A 58 6.86 -18.77 -3.32
N VAL A 59 5.88 -17.88 -3.32
CA VAL A 59 6.07 -16.44 -3.31
C VAL A 59 5.23 -15.85 -2.19
N LYS A 60 5.86 -15.12 -1.28
CA LYS A 60 5.19 -14.37 -0.21
C LYS A 60 5.12 -12.91 -0.61
N LEU A 61 3.92 -12.42 -0.91
CA LEU A 61 3.65 -11.03 -1.27
C LEU A 61 3.13 -10.26 -0.06
N ALA A 62 3.85 -9.24 0.36
CA ALA A 62 3.36 -8.28 1.35
C ALA A 62 2.57 -7.14 0.66
N VAL A 63 1.38 -6.88 1.15
CA VAL A 63 0.45 -5.91 0.56
C VAL A 63 -0.46 -5.30 1.63
N HIS A 64 -0.86 -4.05 1.46
CA HIS A 64 -1.85 -3.43 2.33
C HIS A 64 -3.19 -4.19 2.31
N GLY A 65 -3.81 -4.34 3.48
CA GLY A 65 -5.03 -5.14 3.64
C GLY A 65 -6.17 -4.71 2.72
N SER A 66 -6.32 -3.42 2.47
CA SER A 66 -7.31 -2.87 1.54
C SER A 66 -7.10 -3.37 0.11
N LEU A 67 -5.86 -3.29 -0.40
CA LEU A 67 -5.51 -3.79 -1.74
C LEU A 67 -5.66 -5.31 -1.82
N ALA A 68 -5.26 -6.04 -0.77
CA ALA A 68 -5.44 -7.49 -0.72
C ALA A 68 -6.91 -7.86 -0.87
N VAL A 69 -7.79 -7.28 -0.04
CA VAL A 69 -9.21 -7.65 0.03
C VAL A 69 -10.01 -7.19 -1.19
N LYS A 70 -9.77 -5.97 -1.65
CA LYS A 70 -10.61 -5.37 -2.69
C LYS A 70 -10.13 -5.62 -4.11
N TRP A 71 -8.85 -5.87 -4.27
CA TRP A 71 -8.24 -5.97 -5.61
C TRP A 71 -7.61 -7.34 -5.88
N LEU A 72 -6.66 -7.79 -5.04
CA LEU A 72 -5.92 -9.01 -5.36
C LEU A 72 -6.75 -10.28 -5.16
N ILE A 73 -7.43 -10.42 -4.02
CA ILE A 73 -8.20 -11.64 -3.71
C ILE A 73 -9.25 -11.93 -4.78
N PRO A 74 -10.04 -10.95 -5.27
CA PRO A 74 -10.98 -11.20 -6.37
C PRO A 74 -10.33 -11.69 -7.67
N ALA A 75 -9.07 -11.30 -7.94
CA ALA A 75 -8.34 -11.64 -9.15
C ALA A 75 -7.46 -12.90 -9.02
N LEU A 76 -7.31 -13.49 -7.81
CA LEU A 76 -6.38 -14.60 -7.57
C LEU A 76 -6.70 -15.87 -8.37
N ASP A 77 -7.95 -16.12 -8.71
CA ASP A 77 -8.30 -17.32 -9.48
C ASP A 77 -7.73 -17.27 -10.90
N GLU A 78 -7.72 -16.08 -11.53
CA GLU A 78 -7.04 -15.87 -12.81
C GLU A 78 -5.54 -16.15 -12.68
N PHE A 79 -4.89 -15.61 -11.64
CA PHE A 79 -3.48 -15.87 -11.38
C PHE A 79 -3.17 -17.35 -11.23
N ARG A 80 -3.93 -18.08 -10.42
CA ARG A 80 -3.76 -19.52 -10.19
C ARG A 80 -3.96 -20.36 -11.45
N GLN A 81 -4.92 -19.98 -12.29
CA GLN A 81 -5.14 -20.66 -13.58
C GLN A 81 -3.98 -20.43 -14.55
N ARG A 82 -3.46 -19.21 -14.59
CA ARG A 82 -2.37 -18.83 -15.49
C ARG A 82 -1.00 -19.35 -15.04
N TYR A 83 -0.78 -19.43 -13.73
CA TYR A 83 0.48 -19.83 -13.12
C TYR A 83 0.31 -20.94 -12.07
N PRO A 84 -0.17 -22.13 -12.45
CA PRO A 84 -0.54 -23.21 -11.52
C PRO A 84 0.63 -23.73 -10.68
N ASN A 85 1.87 -23.48 -11.10
CA ASN A 85 3.08 -23.89 -10.41
C ASN A 85 3.61 -22.81 -9.43
N VAL A 86 2.92 -21.68 -9.27
CA VAL A 86 3.30 -20.61 -8.33
C VAL A 86 2.33 -20.65 -7.14
N GLU A 87 2.85 -20.95 -5.97
CA GLU A 87 2.10 -20.90 -4.72
C GLU A 87 2.26 -19.51 -4.10
N LEU A 88 1.22 -18.67 -4.17
CA LEU A 88 1.22 -17.33 -3.66
C LEU A 88 0.62 -17.25 -2.26
N THR A 89 1.39 -16.73 -1.31
CA THR A 89 0.94 -16.38 0.04
C THR A 89 0.83 -14.85 0.17
N LEU A 90 -0.33 -14.35 0.57
CA LEU A 90 -0.50 -12.91 0.88
C LEU A 90 -0.18 -12.65 2.34
N GLN A 91 0.70 -11.69 2.59
CA GLN A 91 1.04 -11.17 3.91
C GLN A 91 0.48 -9.76 4.04
N MET A 92 -0.21 -9.48 5.14
CA MET A 92 -0.80 -8.15 5.34
C MET A 92 0.25 -7.17 5.88
N LEU A 93 0.58 -6.15 5.08
CA LEU A 93 1.50 -5.09 5.45
C LEU A 93 0.84 -4.20 6.50
N THR A 94 1.48 -4.05 7.66
CA THR A 94 0.99 -3.19 8.75
C THR A 94 1.59 -1.79 8.71
N GLN A 95 2.76 -1.65 8.10
CA GLN A 95 3.47 -0.38 7.96
C GLN A 95 4.20 -0.36 6.62
N ASP A 96 4.01 0.69 5.83
CA ASP A 96 4.70 0.86 4.56
C ASP A 96 6.18 1.21 4.79
N GLY A 97 7.04 0.89 3.82
CA GLY A 97 8.47 1.15 3.89
C GLY A 97 9.27 0.12 4.71
N ASN A 98 8.63 -0.90 5.30
CA ASN A 98 9.33 -2.00 5.95
C ASN A 98 9.47 -3.19 4.99
N PHE A 99 10.70 -3.42 4.49
CA PHE A 99 11.02 -4.47 3.50
C PHE A 99 11.78 -5.62 4.14
N ASP A 100 11.20 -6.25 5.15
CA ASP A 100 11.77 -7.44 5.79
C ASP A 100 11.66 -8.65 4.87
N THR A 101 12.78 -9.02 4.24
CA THR A 101 12.87 -10.13 3.29
C THR A 101 12.84 -11.51 3.96
N GLN A 102 12.93 -11.59 5.28
CA GLN A 102 12.68 -12.84 6.01
C GLN A 102 11.18 -13.12 6.12
N TRP A 103 10.38 -12.06 6.09
CA TRP A 103 8.93 -12.15 6.23
C TRP A 103 8.21 -12.25 4.87
N ALA A 104 8.66 -11.50 3.85
CA ALA A 104 8.07 -11.55 2.50
C ALA A 104 9.13 -11.43 1.40
N ASP A 105 8.87 -12.07 0.26
CA ASP A 105 9.78 -12.09 -0.89
C ASP A 105 9.62 -10.84 -1.77
N CYS A 106 8.42 -10.25 -1.77
CA CYS A 106 8.06 -9.07 -2.57
C CYS A 106 6.98 -8.24 -1.88
N PHE A 107 6.82 -7.00 -2.33
CA PHE A 107 5.97 -6.01 -1.66
C PHE A 107 5.19 -5.18 -2.67
N ILE A 108 3.96 -4.79 -2.33
CA ILE A 108 3.26 -3.67 -2.98
C ILE A 108 3.27 -2.50 -2.00
N THR A 109 3.87 -1.38 -2.42
CA THR A 109 4.19 -0.23 -1.56
C THR A 109 4.02 1.08 -2.31
N THR A 110 3.73 2.17 -1.58
CA THR A 110 3.81 3.55 -2.10
C THR A 110 5.17 4.19 -1.86
N GLN A 111 6.04 3.55 -1.03
CA GLN A 111 7.36 4.05 -0.67
C GLN A 111 8.46 3.08 -1.16
N PRO A 112 8.69 2.99 -2.50
CA PRO A 112 9.62 2.00 -3.04
C PRO A 112 11.03 2.25 -2.51
N PRO A 113 11.75 1.17 -2.10
CA PRO A 113 13.12 1.28 -1.61
C PRO A 113 14.06 1.77 -2.72
N GLY A 114 15.22 2.27 -2.33
CA GLY A 114 16.26 2.75 -3.23
C GLY A 114 16.97 1.64 -4.01
N MET A 115 18.32 1.70 -4.05
CA MET A 115 19.15 0.72 -4.73
C MET A 115 18.97 -0.70 -4.18
N GLY A 116 19.18 -1.70 -5.02
CA GLY A 116 19.13 -3.13 -4.64
C GLY A 116 17.76 -3.78 -4.81
N TYR A 117 16.77 -3.06 -5.33
CA TYR A 117 15.44 -3.58 -5.61
C TYR A 117 15.04 -3.39 -7.06
N GLN A 118 14.32 -4.38 -7.63
CA GLN A 118 13.55 -4.24 -8.85
C GLN A 118 12.24 -3.53 -8.51
N ARG A 119 11.78 -2.64 -9.41
CA ARG A 119 10.57 -1.85 -9.20
C ARG A 119 9.73 -1.84 -10.47
N TYR A 120 8.47 -2.16 -10.33
CA TYR A 120 7.45 -2.08 -11.38
C TYR A 120 6.39 -1.09 -10.94
N HIS A 121 6.21 -0.02 -11.69
CA HIS A 121 5.12 0.92 -11.47
C HIS A 121 3.80 0.21 -11.77
N LEU A 122 2.84 0.30 -10.86
CA LEU A 122 1.53 -0.31 -10.99
C LEU A 122 0.47 0.75 -11.31
N TYR A 123 0.37 1.78 -10.48
CA TYR A 123 -0.75 2.71 -10.53
C TYR A 123 -0.41 4.04 -9.83
N ASP A 124 -0.85 5.18 -10.42
CA ASP A 124 -0.83 6.49 -9.78
C ASP A 124 -2.19 6.76 -9.14
N GLU A 125 -2.21 6.96 -7.82
CA GLU A 125 -3.46 7.00 -7.09
C GLU A 125 -4.29 8.23 -7.43
N THR A 126 -5.53 7.97 -7.82
CA THR A 126 -6.54 8.99 -8.10
C THR A 126 -7.80 8.70 -7.29
N LEU A 127 -8.31 9.70 -6.59
CA LEU A 127 -9.52 9.59 -5.77
C LEU A 127 -10.69 10.28 -6.45
N LYS A 128 -11.84 9.61 -6.44
CA LYS A 128 -13.13 10.09 -6.92
C LYS A 128 -14.19 9.98 -5.83
N PRO A 129 -15.26 10.78 -5.84
CA PRO A 129 -16.33 10.67 -4.85
C PRO A 129 -17.27 9.50 -5.16
N TYR A 130 -17.49 8.65 -4.14
CA TYR A 130 -18.38 7.50 -4.17
C TYR A 130 -19.38 7.55 -3.02
N CYS A 131 -20.56 7.01 -3.24
CA CYS A 131 -21.59 6.88 -2.21
C CYS A 131 -22.47 5.65 -2.44
N SER A 132 -23.37 5.36 -1.50
CA SER A 132 -24.37 4.30 -1.65
C SER A 132 -25.39 4.63 -2.73
N LYS A 133 -26.09 3.60 -3.23
CA LYS A 133 -27.17 3.75 -4.21
C LYS A 133 -28.25 4.73 -3.75
N ALA A 134 -28.62 4.71 -2.49
CA ALA A 134 -29.63 5.60 -1.93
C ALA A 134 -29.21 7.07 -2.00
N LEU A 135 -27.98 7.39 -1.61
CA LEU A 135 -27.44 8.75 -1.72
C LEU A 135 -27.21 9.16 -3.17
N TRP A 136 -26.76 8.24 -4.02
CA TRP A 136 -26.50 8.50 -5.43
C TRP A 136 -27.77 8.96 -6.17
N ALA A 137 -28.95 8.42 -5.83
CA ALA A 137 -30.21 8.78 -6.45
C ALA A 137 -30.53 10.29 -6.39
N GLU A 138 -29.99 10.97 -5.41
CA GLU A 138 -30.11 12.42 -5.22
C GLU A 138 -28.84 13.16 -5.61
N ALA A 139 -27.68 12.70 -5.12
CA ALA A 139 -26.40 13.41 -5.22
C ALA A 139 -25.85 13.48 -6.67
N HIS A 140 -26.17 12.53 -7.54
CA HIS A 140 -25.71 12.55 -8.94
C HIS A 140 -26.32 13.68 -9.76
N ARG A 141 -27.39 14.32 -9.28
CA ARG A 141 -28.08 15.44 -9.94
C ARG A 141 -27.56 16.80 -9.52
N LEU A 142 -26.63 16.83 -8.55
CA LEU A 142 -26.03 18.08 -8.11
C LEU A 142 -25.16 18.67 -9.23
N GLU A 143 -25.31 19.96 -9.47
CA GLU A 143 -24.58 20.67 -10.53
C GLU A 143 -23.24 21.21 -10.07
N SER A 144 -23.12 21.47 -8.77
CA SER A 144 -21.91 22.03 -8.17
C SER A 144 -21.23 21.08 -7.20
N ALA A 145 -19.90 20.95 -7.29
CA ALA A 145 -19.09 20.25 -6.32
C ALA A 145 -19.28 20.79 -4.88
N GLY A 146 -19.60 22.10 -4.76
CA GLY A 146 -19.89 22.74 -3.48
C GLY A 146 -21.12 22.18 -2.78
N ASP A 147 -22.08 21.63 -3.52
CA ASP A 147 -23.33 21.12 -2.96
C ASP A 147 -23.13 19.79 -2.22
N LEU A 148 -22.00 19.11 -2.41
CA LEU A 148 -21.69 17.87 -1.69
C LEU A 148 -21.61 18.07 -0.16
N ILE A 149 -21.41 19.30 0.33
CA ILE A 149 -21.38 19.61 1.76
C ILE A 149 -22.72 19.35 2.48
N GLN A 150 -23.82 19.25 1.78
CA GLN A 150 -25.10 18.89 2.38
C GLN A 150 -25.14 17.44 2.89
N TYR A 151 -24.23 16.58 2.40
CA TYR A 151 -24.05 15.22 2.86
C TYR A 151 -22.85 15.12 3.81
N PRO A 152 -22.82 14.13 4.71
CA PRO A 152 -21.60 13.81 5.45
C PRO A 152 -20.47 13.41 4.49
N LEU A 153 -19.27 13.95 4.71
CA LEU A 153 -18.07 13.63 3.97
C LEU A 153 -17.22 12.65 4.77
N LEU A 154 -16.86 11.54 4.18
CA LEU A 154 -16.08 10.47 4.83
C LEU A 154 -14.62 10.62 4.41
N SER A 155 -13.77 11.03 5.34
CA SER A 155 -12.37 11.33 5.12
C SER A 155 -11.50 10.16 5.58
N ALA A 156 -10.52 9.78 4.77
CA ALA A 156 -9.51 8.78 5.15
C ALA A 156 -8.16 9.45 5.44
N ILE A 157 -7.68 9.30 6.66
CA ILE A 157 -6.41 9.89 7.12
C ILE A 157 -5.22 9.36 6.31
N SER A 158 -5.28 8.08 5.90
CA SER A 158 -4.24 7.43 5.10
C SER A 158 -4.19 7.87 3.64
N ALA A 159 -5.14 8.67 3.18
CA ALA A 159 -5.19 9.09 1.77
C ALA A 159 -4.06 10.04 1.35
N PHE A 160 -3.35 10.63 2.30
CA PHE A 160 -2.22 11.52 2.05
C PHE A 160 -1.13 11.36 3.11
N ALA A 161 0.12 11.47 2.70
CA ALA A 161 1.30 11.33 3.55
C ALA A 161 1.33 12.30 4.75
N SER A 162 0.62 13.43 4.69
CA SER A 162 0.49 14.37 5.83
C SER A 162 -0.20 13.75 7.04
N GLY A 163 -1.05 12.74 6.84
CA GLY A 163 -1.81 12.10 7.90
C GLY A 163 -2.78 13.02 8.65
N GLU A 164 -3.07 14.20 8.12
CA GLU A 164 -3.99 15.15 8.76
C GLU A 164 -5.45 14.85 8.37
N PRO A 165 -6.35 14.78 9.37
CA PRO A 165 -7.76 14.52 9.11
C PRO A 165 -8.39 15.56 8.18
N GLY A 166 -9.14 15.12 7.17
CA GLY A 166 -9.86 16.00 6.25
C GLY A 166 -9.03 16.55 5.09
N THR A 167 -7.72 16.23 4.99
CA THR A 167 -6.84 16.71 3.91
C THR A 167 -7.33 16.30 2.53
N ASP A 168 -7.85 15.09 2.39
CA ASP A 168 -8.43 14.55 1.17
C ASP A 168 -9.56 15.44 0.62
N TRP A 169 -10.55 15.75 1.44
CA TRP A 169 -11.64 16.64 1.06
C TRP A 169 -11.21 18.09 0.90
N GLN A 170 -10.27 18.60 1.72
CA GLN A 170 -9.72 19.94 1.55
C GLN A 170 -9.04 20.10 0.18
N ARG A 171 -8.23 19.11 -0.24
CA ARG A 171 -7.58 19.09 -1.56
C ARG A 171 -8.61 18.95 -2.68
N TRP A 172 -9.64 18.13 -2.49
CA TRP A 172 -10.69 17.95 -3.48
C TRP A 172 -11.48 19.24 -3.73
N PHE A 173 -11.95 19.92 -2.67
CA PHE A 173 -12.62 21.21 -2.80
C PHE A 173 -11.70 22.27 -3.39
N LYS A 174 -10.43 22.32 -2.99
CA LYS A 174 -9.45 23.25 -3.54
C LYS A 174 -9.27 23.09 -5.06
N LYS A 175 -9.30 21.87 -5.58
CA LYS A 175 -9.23 21.62 -7.03
C LYS A 175 -10.41 22.19 -7.79
N ALA A 176 -11.57 22.29 -7.18
CA ALA A 176 -12.75 22.99 -7.70
C ALA A 176 -12.72 24.52 -7.47
N ASN A 177 -11.62 25.09 -6.98
CA ASN A 177 -11.53 26.49 -6.53
C ASN A 177 -12.49 26.83 -5.39
N LEU A 178 -12.87 25.86 -4.58
CA LEU A 178 -13.73 26.00 -3.41
C LEU A 178 -12.91 25.77 -2.13
N ARG A 179 -13.48 26.21 -1.00
CA ARG A 179 -12.97 25.87 0.33
C ARG A 179 -13.95 24.96 1.03
N LEU A 180 -13.43 23.92 1.69
CA LEU A 180 -14.25 23.12 2.58
C LEU A 180 -14.72 23.98 3.76
N PRO A 181 -16.02 24.19 3.95
CA PRO A 181 -16.52 25.01 5.05
C PRO A 181 -16.26 24.35 6.40
N VAL A 182 -16.03 25.15 7.43
CA VAL A 182 -15.89 24.66 8.81
C VAL A 182 -17.16 23.96 9.31
N SER A 183 -18.33 24.33 8.76
CA SER A 183 -19.61 23.72 9.06
C SER A 183 -19.86 22.37 8.37
N ALA A 184 -18.98 21.93 7.46
CA ALA A 184 -19.11 20.64 6.79
C ALA A 184 -19.01 19.50 7.81
N ARG A 185 -19.91 18.54 7.68
CA ARG A 185 -19.89 17.31 8.51
C ARG A 185 -18.85 16.37 7.93
N VAL A 186 -17.68 16.29 8.56
CA VAL A 186 -16.60 15.38 8.14
C VAL A 186 -16.40 14.29 9.18
N HIS A 187 -16.53 13.02 8.76
CA HIS A 187 -16.26 11.86 9.59
C HIS A 187 -14.91 11.28 9.18
N HIS A 188 -14.05 10.99 10.16
CA HIS A 188 -12.67 10.58 9.91
C HIS A 188 -12.48 9.09 10.14
N PHE A 189 -11.78 8.45 9.21
CA PHE A 189 -11.41 7.04 9.25
C PHE A 189 -9.90 6.91 9.09
N SER A 190 -9.30 5.92 9.73
CA SER A 190 -7.86 5.68 9.62
C SER A 190 -7.44 5.24 8.22
N HIS A 191 -8.30 4.52 7.49
CA HIS A 191 -7.98 3.91 6.19
C HIS A 191 -9.13 4.05 5.19
N LEU A 192 -8.79 4.10 3.91
CA LEU A 192 -9.76 4.15 2.79
C LEU A 192 -10.79 3.00 2.84
N LEU A 193 -10.38 1.81 3.24
CA LEU A 193 -11.28 0.66 3.37
C LEU A 193 -12.45 0.95 4.31
N LEU A 194 -12.19 1.59 5.44
CA LEU A 194 -13.24 1.91 6.42
C LEU A 194 -14.19 2.99 5.89
N ALA A 195 -13.65 3.99 5.19
CA ALA A 195 -14.45 5.02 4.55
C ALA A 195 -15.31 4.43 3.41
N ALA A 196 -14.79 3.48 2.63
CA ALA A 196 -15.52 2.77 1.61
C ALA A 196 -16.69 1.96 2.20
N GLU A 197 -16.45 1.21 3.25
CA GLU A 197 -17.52 0.47 3.92
C GLU A 197 -18.59 1.41 4.50
N ALA A 198 -18.19 2.52 5.14
CA ALA A 198 -19.15 3.51 5.64
C ALA A 198 -19.99 4.13 4.49
N ALA A 199 -19.38 4.39 3.33
CA ALA A 199 -20.10 4.89 2.15
C ALA A 199 -21.14 3.87 1.65
N LYS A 200 -20.80 2.58 1.61
CA LYS A 200 -21.74 1.49 1.22
C LYS A 200 -22.99 1.48 2.10
N TYR A 201 -22.81 1.69 3.40
CA TYR A 201 -23.91 1.76 4.36
C TYR A 201 -24.64 3.11 4.40
N GLY A 202 -24.40 3.99 3.42
CA GLY A 202 -25.11 5.26 3.28
C GLY A 202 -24.74 6.32 4.32
N GLN A 203 -23.59 6.18 4.99
CA GLN A 203 -23.18 7.13 6.03
C GLN A 203 -22.65 8.45 5.46
N GLY A 204 -22.40 8.52 4.14
CA GLY A 204 -21.92 9.73 3.48
C GLY A 204 -21.24 9.44 2.16
N ILE A 205 -20.45 10.42 1.70
CA ILE A 205 -19.68 10.36 0.47
C ILE A 205 -18.20 10.21 0.82
N ALA A 206 -17.53 9.21 0.24
CA ALA A 206 -16.08 8.96 0.42
C ALA A 206 -15.31 9.28 -0.86
N LEU A 207 -14.09 9.78 -0.72
CA LEU A 207 -13.13 9.82 -1.82
C LEU A 207 -12.39 8.49 -1.87
N LEU A 208 -12.57 7.73 -2.95
CA LEU A 208 -12.02 6.39 -3.11
C LEU A 208 -11.24 6.28 -4.42
N ASN A 209 -10.22 5.44 -4.43
CA ASN A 209 -9.55 5.01 -5.65
C ASN A 209 -10.24 3.77 -6.26
N GLU A 210 -9.86 3.43 -7.46
CA GLU A 210 -10.46 2.29 -8.19
C GLU A 210 -10.21 0.94 -7.49
N PHE A 211 -9.10 0.80 -6.75
CA PHE A 211 -8.83 -0.40 -5.95
C PHE A 211 -9.82 -0.62 -4.80
N MET A 212 -10.48 0.43 -4.33
CA MET A 212 -11.43 0.32 -3.21
C MET A 212 -12.81 -0.13 -3.63
N THR A 213 -13.07 -0.30 -4.93
CA THR A 213 -14.36 -0.71 -5.44
C THR A 213 -14.22 -1.95 -6.33
N THR A 214 -14.82 -3.08 -5.93
CA THR A 214 -14.93 -4.25 -6.80
C THR A 214 -15.97 -4.00 -7.90
N GLU A 215 -15.94 -4.77 -8.98
CA GLU A 215 -16.95 -4.67 -10.06
C GLU A 215 -18.36 -4.84 -9.52
N GLN A 216 -18.59 -5.86 -8.70
CA GLN A 216 -19.86 -6.08 -8.02
C GLN A 216 -20.30 -4.89 -7.17
N GLU A 217 -19.35 -4.28 -6.43
CA GLU A 217 -19.70 -3.11 -5.61
C GLU A 217 -20.09 -1.89 -6.44
N ARG A 218 -19.43 -1.67 -7.58
CA ARG A 218 -19.80 -0.57 -8.52
C ARG A 218 -21.19 -0.75 -9.13
N GLU A 219 -21.64 -1.98 -9.29
CA GLU A 219 -22.97 -2.27 -9.82
C GLU A 219 -24.06 -2.20 -8.74
N GLU A 220 -23.75 -2.61 -7.51
CA GLU A 220 -24.78 -2.86 -6.49
C GLU A 220 -24.79 -1.86 -5.32
N SER A 221 -23.63 -1.36 -4.89
CA SER A 221 -23.51 -0.72 -3.58
C SER A 221 -22.68 0.56 -3.50
N LEU A 222 -21.72 0.76 -4.39
CA LEU A 222 -20.85 1.95 -4.43
C LEU A 222 -20.89 2.60 -5.80
N PHE A 223 -21.47 3.79 -5.86
CA PHE A 223 -21.69 4.52 -7.10
C PHE A 223 -20.81 5.75 -7.18
N GLU A 224 -20.10 5.90 -8.27
CA GLU A 224 -19.30 7.09 -8.56
C GLU A 224 -20.22 8.28 -8.83
N LEU A 225 -19.90 9.42 -8.22
CA LEU A 225 -20.57 10.69 -8.52
C LEU A 225 -19.84 11.41 -9.66
N PRO A 226 -20.58 12.09 -10.55
CA PRO A 226 -20.04 12.69 -11.78
C PRO A 226 -19.29 14.00 -11.51
N PHE A 227 -18.33 13.96 -10.58
CA PHE A 227 -17.48 15.08 -10.24
C PHE A 227 -16.01 14.79 -10.57
N HIS A 228 -15.18 15.83 -10.48
CA HIS A 228 -13.75 15.70 -10.73
C HIS A 228 -13.06 14.75 -9.74
N SER A 229 -11.98 14.16 -10.18
CA SER A 229 -11.05 13.39 -9.35
C SER A 229 -9.95 14.26 -8.78
N ILE A 230 -9.24 13.79 -7.74
CA ILE A 230 -7.94 14.32 -7.34
C ILE A 230 -6.88 13.24 -7.45
N GLN A 231 -5.68 13.64 -7.83
CA GLN A 231 -4.51 12.78 -7.74
C GLN A 231 -3.89 12.94 -6.35
N THR A 232 -3.51 11.84 -5.74
CA THR A 232 -2.71 11.87 -4.50
C THR A 232 -1.23 12.01 -4.85
N ASP A 233 -0.39 12.09 -3.81
CA ASP A 233 1.07 12.09 -4.03
C ASP A 233 1.62 10.66 -4.10
N ASP A 234 0.76 9.63 -3.98
CA ASP A 234 1.12 8.23 -3.91
C ASP A 234 1.03 7.54 -5.28
N SER A 235 2.07 6.78 -5.60
CA SER A 235 2.11 5.83 -6.70
C SER A 235 2.42 4.45 -6.15
N PHE A 236 1.70 3.44 -6.59
CA PHE A 236 1.90 2.06 -6.16
C PHE A 236 2.94 1.35 -7.00
N TYR A 237 3.83 0.62 -6.35
CA TYR A 237 4.91 -0.14 -6.97
C TYR A 237 4.90 -1.57 -6.47
N PHE A 238 5.15 -2.51 -7.37
CA PHE A 238 5.56 -3.86 -7.01
C PHE A 238 7.08 -3.89 -6.94
N VAL A 239 7.64 -4.34 -5.80
CA VAL A 239 9.09 -4.32 -5.56
C VAL A 239 9.57 -5.65 -4.97
N TYR A 240 10.78 -6.07 -5.34
CA TYR A 240 11.48 -7.21 -4.77
C TYR A 240 13.00 -7.04 -4.87
N PRO A 241 13.81 -7.70 -4.00
CA PRO A 241 15.27 -7.58 -4.04
C PRO A 241 15.84 -8.00 -5.39
N SER A 242 16.78 -7.23 -5.93
CA SER A 242 17.43 -7.54 -7.21
C SER A 242 18.21 -8.86 -7.18
N SER A 243 18.62 -9.33 -6.00
CA SER A 243 19.25 -10.63 -5.80
C SER A 243 18.33 -11.82 -6.12
N THR A 244 17.00 -11.62 -6.00
CA THR A 244 15.97 -12.64 -6.29
C THR A 244 15.34 -12.47 -7.67
N ALA A 245 15.81 -11.53 -8.50
CA ALA A 245 15.26 -11.20 -9.82
C ALA A 245 15.18 -12.38 -10.80
N LYS A 246 15.94 -13.46 -10.57
CA LYS A 246 15.89 -14.68 -11.39
C LYS A 246 14.82 -15.70 -10.94
N SER A 247 13.99 -15.36 -9.96
CA SER A 247 12.89 -16.22 -9.52
C SER A 247 11.74 -16.17 -10.52
N PRO A 248 11.42 -17.28 -11.24
CA PRO A 248 10.35 -17.26 -12.24
C PRO A 248 8.97 -16.94 -11.62
N GLY A 249 8.77 -17.22 -10.33
CA GLY A 249 7.54 -16.90 -9.62
C GLY A 249 7.35 -15.40 -9.43
N LEU A 250 8.44 -14.65 -9.13
CA LEU A 250 8.40 -13.20 -8.96
C LEU A 250 8.18 -12.48 -10.29
N GLU A 251 8.84 -12.92 -11.37
CA GLU A 251 8.61 -12.38 -12.71
C GLU A 251 7.17 -12.60 -13.15
N SER A 252 6.66 -13.83 -13.00
CA SER A 252 5.27 -14.17 -13.35
C SER A 252 4.26 -13.33 -12.57
N LEU A 253 4.51 -13.10 -11.28
CA LEU A 253 3.67 -12.27 -10.43
C LEU A 253 3.73 -10.80 -10.89
N GLY A 254 4.92 -10.26 -11.16
CA GLY A 254 5.10 -8.89 -11.63
C GLY A 254 4.40 -8.62 -12.96
N ASP A 255 4.56 -9.50 -13.93
CA ASP A 255 3.90 -9.40 -15.24
C ASP A 255 2.38 -9.44 -15.11
N TRP A 256 1.87 -10.32 -14.25
CA TRP A 256 0.44 -10.41 -14.00
C TRP A 256 -0.10 -9.16 -13.31
N LEU A 257 0.58 -8.63 -12.27
CA LEU A 257 0.16 -7.41 -11.57
C LEU A 257 0.13 -6.21 -12.51
N VAL A 258 1.14 -6.05 -13.36
CA VAL A 258 1.19 -4.98 -14.37
C VAL A 258 0.05 -5.14 -15.38
N ALA A 259 -0.22 -6.36 -15.83
CA ALA A 259 -1.33 -6.63 -16.75
C ALA A 259 -2.69 -6.34 -16.10
N LEU A 260 -2.87 -6.76 -14.83
CA LEU A 260 -4.08 -6.52 -14.05
C LEU A 260 -4.37 -5.02 -13.88
N CYS A 261 -3.34 -4.18 -13.66
CA CYS A 261 -3.51 -2.73 -13.57
C CYS A 261 -3.91 -2.10 -14.91
N ARG A 262 -3.50 -2.67 -16.05
CA ARG A 262 -3.83 -2.14 -17.39
C ARG A 262 -5.29 -2.35 -17.79
N THR A 263 -6.00 -3.28 -17.18
CA THR A 263 -7.43 -3.53 -17.48
C THR A 263 -8.35 -2.46 -16.92
N TRP A 264 -7.82 -1.46 -16.22
CA TRP A 264 -8.56 -0.40 -15.52
C TRP A 264 -8.57 0.95 -16.26
N HIS A 265 -8.05 0.98 -17.49
CA HIS A 265 -8.04 2.17 -18.35
C HIS A 265 -8.96 2.03 -19.56
#